data_84edc78ec5c21faea3d2228d07006b49
#
_entry.id   84edc78ec5c21faea3d2228d07006b49
#
_cell.length_a   1.000
_cell.length_b   1.000
_cell.length_c   1.000
_cell.angle_alpha   90.00
_cell.angle_beta   90.00
_cell.angle_gamma   90.00
#
_symmetry.space_group_name_H-M   'P 1'
#
loop_
_entity.id
_entity.type
_entity.pdbx_description
1 polymer ?
#
loop_
_entity_poly.entity_id
_entity_poly.type
_entity_poly.pdbx_seq_one_letter_code
_entity_poly.pdbx_strand_id
1 'polypeptide(L)'
;MRRSVLLVALFGAVAVTTTQAHHAVQAQFDVNKQESFVGVLTKVDWINPHAWFHFDVKKEDGSVEQWATETIGPNGLRRLGLSDRRLFVVGDTYKVDYNPDRSGAHFGFTNAFTFPDGKFVKVGFIDENGIAK
;
A
#
# COMPACT_ATOMS: atom_id res chain seq x y z
N MET A 1 -62.26 -19.04 -3.03
CA MET A 1 -61.01 -19.15 -3.80
C MET A 1 -59.98 -18.19 -3.22
N ARG A 2 -59.03 -18.71 -2.42
CA ARG A 2 -57.92 -17.89 -1.85
C ARG A 2 -56.72 -18.08 -2.76
N ARG A 3 -56.29 -16.99 -3.41
CA ARG A 3 -55.05 -16.96 -4.19
C ARG A 3 -53.89 -16.60 -3.26
N SER A 4 -53.08 -17.58 -2.92
CA SER A 4 -51.81 -17.38 -2.22
C SER A 4 -50.78 -16.86 -3.21
N VAL A 5 -50.33 -15.63 -3.00
CA VAL A 5 -49.21 -15.03 -3.73
C VAL A 5 -47.93 -15.44 -2.99
N LEU A 6 -47.15 -16.30 -3.58
CA LEU A 6 -45.80 -16.67 -3.09
C LEU A 6 -44.85 -15.52 -3.47
N LEU A 7 -44.40 -14.76 -2.47
CA LEU A 7 -43.33 -13.77 -2.65
C LEU A 7 -41.99 -14.50 -2.54
N VAL A 8 -41.33 -14.77 -3.66
CA VAL A 8 -39.97 -15.28 -3.70
C VAL A 8 -39.03 -14.08 -3.56
N ALA A 9 -38.48 -13.91 -2.34
CA ALA A 9 -37.42 -12.95 -2.09
C ALA A 9 -36.08 -13.50 -2.64
N LEU A 10 -35.66 -12.95 -3.78
CA LEU A 10 -34.36 -13.24 -4.39
C LEU A 10 -33.27 -12.49 -3.61
N PHE A 11 -32.65 -13.14 -2.64
CA PHE A 11 -31.44 -12.65 -1.98
C PHE A 11 -30.27 -12.79 -2.95
N GLY A 12 -29.98 -11.73 -3.70
CA GLY A 12 -28.78 -11.61 -4.51
C GLY A 12 -27.57 -11.44 -3.59
N ALA A 13 -26.82 -12.52 -3.35
CA ALA A 13 -25.52 -12.44 -2.70
C ALA A 13 -24.56 -11.66 -3.62
N VAL A 14 -24.29 -10.41 -3.29
CA VAL A 14 -23.20 -9.64 -3.91
C VAL A 14 -21.89 -10.19 -3.34
N ALA A 15 -21.32 -11.16 -4.03
CA ALA A 15 -19.95 -11.58 -3.79
C ALA A 15 -19.03 -10.45 -4.28
N VAL A 16 -18.64 -9.56 -3.39
CA VAL A 16 -17.59 -8.56 -3.65
C VAL A 16 -16.29 -9.32 -3.80
N THR A 17 -15.87 -9.52 -5.02
CA THR A 17 -14.65 -10.25 -5.34
C THR A 17 -13.43 -9.40 -5.01
N THR A 18 -12.68 -9.78 -3.98
CA THR A 18 -11.39 -9.19 -3.58
C THR A 18 -10.31 -9.33 -4.66
N THR A 19 -10.55 -10.13 -5.70
CA THR A 19 -9.63 -10.35 -6.82
C THR A 19 -9.38 -9.11 -7.69
N GLN A 20 -10.30 -8.17 -7.76
CA GLN A 20 -10.11 -6.98 -8.61
C GLN A 20 -9.05 -6.01 -8.08
N ALA A 21 -8.90 -5.89 -6.76
CA ALA A 21 -7.89 -5.01 -6.16
C ALA A 21 -6.46 -5.50 -6.45
N HIS A 22 -6.23 -6.81 -6.44
CA HIS A 22 -4.91 -7.39 -6.72
C HIS A 22 -4.48 -7.23 -8.18
N HIS A 23 -5.40 -7.40 -9.11
CA HIS A 23 -5.12 -7.16 -10.53
C HIS A 23 -4.79 -5.69 -10.82
N ALA A 24 -5.40 -4.75 -10.11
CA ALA A 24 -5.13 -3.33 -10.27
C ALA A 24 -3.68 -2.97 -9.85
N VAL A 25 -3.18 -3.53 -8.75
CA VAL A 25 -1.81 -3.28 -8.28
C VAL A 25 -0.78 -3.83 -9.26
N GLN A 26 -0.94 -5.07 -9.76
CA GLN A 26 -0.04 -5.65 -10.75
C GLN A 26 -0.08 -4.94 -12.11
N ALA A 27 -1.23 -4.34 -12.47
CA ALA A 27 -1.34 -3.55 -13.67
C ALA A 27 -0.56 -2.21 -13.57
N GLN A 28 -0.54 -1.62 -12.38
CA GLN A 28 0.09 -0.33 -12.13
C GLN A 28 1.58 -0.46 -11.81
N PHE A 29 1.94 -1.40 -10.92
CA PHE A 29 3.31 -1.56 -10.44
C PHE A 29 4.03 -2.74 -11.11
N ASP A 30 5.34 -2.59 -11.31
CA ASP A 30 6.17 -3.68 -11.80
C ASP A 30 6.59 -4.59 -10.63
N VAL A 31 5.79 -5.61 -10.37
CA VAL A 31 5.99 -6.56 -9.26
C VAL A 31 7.26 -7.41 -9.39
N ASN A 32 7.86 -7.45 -10.58
CA ASN A 32 9.12 -8.17 -10.84
C ASN A 32 10.35 -7.28 -10.61
N LYS A 33 10.14 -5.99 -10.36
CA LYS A 33 11.21 -5.03 -10.12
C LYS A 33 11.11 -4.49 -8.71
N GLN A 34 12.21 -4.57 -7.98
CA GLN A 34 12.32 -3.98 -6.65
C GLN A 34 13.38 -2.89 -6.66
N GLU A 35 13.03 -1.73 -6.18
CA GLU A 35 13.90 -0.58 -6.02
C GLU A 35 13.85 -0.09 -4.57
N SER A 36 14.73 0.84 -4.22
CA SER A 36 14.71 1.49 -2.92
C SER A 36 15.15 2.93 -3.00
N PHE A 37 14.63 3.75 -2.09
CA PHE A 37 15.15 5.09 -1.83
C PHE A 37 15.28 5.34 -0.33
N VAL A 38 16.03 6.38 0.01
CA VAL A 38 16.08 6.95 1.35
C VAL A 38 15.47 8.34 1.28
N GLY A 39 14.46 8.59 2.11
CA GLY A 39 13.71 9.84 2.09
C GLY A 39 13.24 10.28 3.46
N VAL A 40 12.99 11.58 3.58
CA VAL A 40 12.40 12.18 4.78
C VAL A 40 10.89 12.09 4.67
N LEU A 41 10.24 11.49 5.66
CA LEU A 41 8.78 11.36 5.69
C LEU A 41 8.15 12.74 5.85
N THR A 42 7.24 13.10 4.96
CA THR A 42 6.54 14.40 4.98
C THR A 42 5.08 14.29 5.38
N LYS A 43 4.44 13.16 5.07
CA LYS A 43 3.01 12.93 5.35
C LYS A 43 2.68 11.45 5.33
N VAL A 44 1.66 11.05 6.11
CA VAL A 44 1.01 9.74 6.01
C VAL A 44 -0.49 9.93 5.93
N ASP A 45 -1.10 9.34 4.90
CA ASP A 45 -2.55 9.27 4.73
C ASP A 45 -3.04 7.86 5.12
N TRP A 46 -3.66 7.77 6.30
CA TRP A 46 -4.23 6.54 6.84
C TRP A 46 -5.65 6.32 6.30
N ILE A 47 -5.76 5.94 5.03
CA ILE A 47 -7.03 5.73 4.35
C ILE A 47 -7.19 4.30 3.88
N ASN A 48 -8.42 3.85 3.67
CA ASN A 48 -8.76 2.57 3.06
C ASN A 48 -8.99 2.77 1.54
N PRO A 49 -8.69 1.80 0.72
CA PRO A 49 -8.16 0.47 1.05
C PRO A 49 -6.64 0.43 1.27
N HIS A 50 -5.91 1.48 0.94
CA HIS A 50 -4.46 1.57 1.02
C HIS A 50 -4.01 2.83 1.74
N ALA A 51 -3.00 2.70 2.62
CA ALA A 51 -2.35 3.85 3.23
C ALA A 51 -1.26 4.40 2.29
N TRP A 52 -1.00 5.71 2.40
CA TRP A 52 -0.05 6.40 1.54
C TRP A 52 1.00 7.11 2.37
N PHE A 53 2.25 6.98 1.95
CA PHE A 53 3.40 7.59 2.59
C PHE A 53 4.08 8.52 1.60
N HIS A 54 4.33 9.75 2.01
CA HIS A 54 4.95 10.79 1.18
C HIS A 54 6.32 11.14 1.72
N PHE A 55 7.28 11.28 0.82
CA PHE A 55 8.67 11.51 1.17
C PHE A 55 9.30 12.60 0.31
N ASP A 56 10.23 13.33 0.90
CA ASP A 56 11.21 14.14 0.19
C ASP A 56 12.49 13.32 0.03
N VAL A 57 12.87 13.05 -1.22
CA VAL A 57 14.07 12.28 -1.57
C VAL A 57 15.13 13.23 -2.12
N LYS A 58 16.24 13.38 -1.40
CA LYS A 58 17.37 14.20 -1.84
C LYS A 58 18.21 13.44 -2.85
N LYS A 59 18.46 14.07 -3.99
CA LYS A 59 19.33 13.56 -5.06
C LYS A 59 20.79 13.94 -4.82
N GLU A 60 21.69 13.31 -5.56
CA GLU A 60 23.12 13.59 -5.51
C GLU A 60 23.46 15.04 -5.90
N ASP A 61 22.70 15.64 -6.82
CA ASP A 61 22.84 17.05 -7.23
C ASP A 61 22.29 18.05 -6.20
N GLY A 62 21.75 17.57 -5.07
CA GLY A 62 21.16 18.38 -4.01
C GLY A 62 19.70 18.76 -4.24
N SER A 63 19.12 18.48 -5.39
CA SER A 63 17.68 18.66 -5.63
C SER A 63 16.85 17.67 -4.80
N VAL A 64 15.58 18.01 -4.60
CA VAL A 64 14.64 17.19 -3.86
C VAL A 64 13.52 16.75 -4.78
N GLU A 65 13.27 15.46 -4.83
CA GLU A 65 12.12 14.85 -5.50
C GLU A 65 11.07 14.47 -4.49
N GLN A 66 9.80 14.77 -4.79
CA GLN A 66 8.67 14.31 -4.01
C GLN A 66 8.26 12.91 -4.48
N TRP A 67 8.25 11.97 -3.53
CA TRP A 67 7.85 10.60 -3.75
C TRP A 67 6.60 10.26 -2.96
N ALA A 68 5.79 9.38 -3.50
CA ALA A 68 4.70 8.76 -2.78
C ALA A 68 4.80 7.24 -2.88
N THR A 69 4.47 6.53 -1.82
CA THR A 69 4.33 5.09 -1.86
C THR A 69 3.01 4.65 -1.25
N GLU A 70 2.38 3.73 -1.93
CA GLU A 70 1.17 3.06 -1.49
C GLU A 70 1.52 1.79 -0.71
N THR A 71 0.74 1.46 0.31
CA THR A 71 0.90 0.22 1.08
C THR A 71 -0.44 -0.51 1.20
N ILE A 72 -0.41 -1.66 1.89
CA ILE A 72 -1.64 -2.26 2.39
C ILE A 72 -2.41 -1.28 3.28
N GLY A 73 -3.71 -1.47 3.43
CA GLY A 73 -4.55 -0.58 4.23
C GLY A 73 -4.23 -0.59 5.73
N PRO A 74 -4.78 0.38 6.49
CA PRO A 74 -4.53 0.54 7.92
C PRO A 74 -4.75 -0.72 8.75
N ASN A 75 -5.74 -1.54 8.40
CA ASN A 75 -5.98 -2.82 9.09
C ASN A 75 -4.88 -3.86 8.83
N GLY A 76 -4.32 -3.89 7.64
CA GLY A 76 -3.17 -4.73 7.31
C GLY A 76 -1.92 -4.29 8.07
N LEU A 77 -1.64 -2.98 8.07
CA LEU A 77 -0.53 -2.40 8.84
C LEU A 77 -0.66 -2.70 10.33
N ARG A 78 -1.88 -2.67 10.89
CA ARG A 78 -2.12 -3.02 12.30
C ARG A 78 -1.72 -4.46 12.61
N ARG A 79 -2.02 -5.42 11.73
CA ARG A 79 -1.62 -6.83 11.94
C ARG A 79 -0.11 -7.01 11.95
N LEU A 80 0.63 -6.12 11.31
CA LEU A 80 2.09 -6.07 11.31
C LEU A 80 2.68 -5.27 12.49
N GLY A 81 1.84 -4.76 13.40
CA GLY A 81 2.27 -3.91 14.50
C GLY A 81 2.61 -2.48 14.09
N LEU A 82 2.20 -2.05 12.88
CA LEU A 82 2.53 -0.74 12.31
C LEU A 82 1.38 0.28 12.41
N SER A 83 0.38 0.03 13.26
CA SER A 83 -0.76 0.95 13.43
C SER A 83 -0.49 2.10 14.39
N ASP A 84 0.57 2.03 15.18
CA ASP A 84 0.94 3.14 16.04
C ASP A 84 1.51 4.28 15.18
N ARG A 85 0.74 5.36 15.07
CA ARG A 85 1.12 6.52 14.26
C ARG A 85 2.42 7.18 14.73
N ARG A 86 2.84 6.94 15.98
CA ARG A 86 4.12 7.42 16.52
C ARG A 86 5.33 6.70 15.95
N LEU A 87 5.14 5.55 15.29
CA LEU A 87 6.22 4.86 14.59
C LEU A 87 6.65 5.59 13.31
N PHE A 88 5.74 6.34 12.72
CA PHE A 88 6.01 7.10 11.50
C PHE A 88 6.02 8.59 11.82
N VAL A 89 7.21 9.08 12.16
CA VAL A 89 7.43 10.48 12.56
C VAL A 89 7.75 11.31 11.33
N VAL A 90 6.92 12.32 11.06
CA VAL A 90 7.19 13.31 10.01
C VAL A 90 8.47 14.05 10.34
N GLY A 91 9.38 14.17 9.38
CA GLY A 91 10.71 14.73 9.54
C GLY A 91 11.81 13.68 9.74
N ASP A 92 11.47 12.45 10.09
CA ASP A 92 12.44 11.36 10.20
C ASP A 92 12.75 10.74 8.83
N THR A 93 13.91 10.11 8.74
CA THR A 93 14.42 9.47 7.51
C THR A 93 14.15 7.97 7.53
N TYR A 94 13.57 7.47 6.45
CA TYR A 94 13.28 6.06 6.24
C TYR A 94 13.94 5.57 4.96
N LYS A 95 14.36 4.30 4.92
CA LYS A 95 14.58 3.61 3.66
C LYS A 95 13.30 2.87 3.30
N VAL A 96 12.88 3.00 2.06
CA VAL A 96 11.68 2.35 1.51
C VAL A 96 12.09 1.44 0.39
N ASP A 97 11.77 0.15 0.51
CA ASP A 97 11.87 -0.82 -0.58
C ASP A 97 10.49 -0.93 -1.25
N TYR A 98 10.44 -0.82 -2.57
CA TYR A 98 9.17 -0.71 -3.29
C TYR A 98 9.24 -1.35 -4.69
N ASN A 99 8.05 -1.66 -5.23
CA ASN A 99 7.86 -1.95 -6.64
C ASN A 99 7.52 -0.66 -7.37
N PRO A 100 8.27 -0.26 -8.42
CA PRO A 100 8.05 1.01 -9.10
C PRO A 100 6.77 1.02 -9.93
N ASP A 101 6.18 2.21 -10.05
CA ASP A 101 5.11 2.46 -11.00
C ASP A 101 5.61 2.28 -12.45
N ARG A 102 4.80 1.63 -13.30
CA ARG A 102 5.20 1.31 -14.69
C ARG A 102 5.34 2.53 -15.57
N SER A 103 4.73 3.66 -15.21
CA SER A 103 4.86 4.91 -15.95
C SER A 103 6.20 5.62 -15.72
N GLY A 104 6.97 5.20 -14.70
CA GLY A 104 8.20 5.87 -14.27
C GLY A 104 7.96 7.10 -13.41
N ALA A 105 6.73 7.33 -12.93
CA ALA A 105 6.44 8.37 -11.94
C ALA A 105 7.17 8.10 -10.62
N HIS A 106 7.40 9.15 -9.82
CA HIS A 106 7.96 9.03 -8.45
C HIS A 106 6.94 8.44 -7.49
N PHE A 107 6.55 7.22 -7.79
CA PHE A 107 5.50 6.49 -7.14
C PHE A 107 5.81 4.98 -7.11
N GLY A 108 5.40 4.29 -6.04
CA GLY A 108 5.61 2.87 -5.93
C GLY A 108 4.71 2.19 -4.91
N PHE A 109 4.70 0.86 -4.91
CA PHE A 109 4.06 0.05 -3.88
C PHE A 109 5.09 -0.45 -2.88
N THR A 110 4.92 -0.12 -1.61
CA THR A 110 5.90 -0.41 -0.56
C THR A 110 5.96 -1.90 -0.22
N ASN A 111 7.16 -2.46 -0.24
CA ASN A 111 7.44 -3.83 0.20
C ASN A 111 7.96 -3.87 1.64
N ALA A 112 8.79 -2.90 2.03
CA ALA A 112 9.37 -2.83 3.36
C ALA A 112 9.76 -1.41 3.75
N PHE A 113 9.81 -1.17 5.06
CA PHE A 113 10.42 0.01 5.66
C PHE A 113 11.64 -0.38 6.49
N THR A 114 12.72 0.40 6.37
CA THR A 114 13.77 0.47 7.39
C THR A 114 13.61 1.78 8.14
N PHE A 115 13.37 1.67 9.43
CA PHE A 115 13.14 2.79 10.35
C PHE A 115 14.46 3.50 10.72
N PRO A 116 14.40 4.72 11.30
CA PRO A 116 15.60 5.46 11.70
C PRO A 116 16.52 4.71 12.65
N ASP A 117 15.98 3.83 13.50
CA ASP A 117 16.71 2.98 14.43
C ASP A 117 17.33 1.74 13.79
N GLY A 118 17.15 1.56 12.46
CA GLY A 118 17.62 0.40 11.71
C GLY A 118 16.67 -0.79 11.71
N LYS A 119 15.53 -0.72 12.40
CA LYS A 119 14.53 -1.79 12.39
C LYS A 119 13.96 -1.96 10.99
N PHE A 120 14.07 -3.16 10.45
CA PHE A 120 13.49 -3.55 9.17
C PHE A 120 12.13 -4.21 9.38
N VAL A 121 11.11 -3.77 8.65
CA VAL A 121 9.77 -4.35 8.69
C VAL A 121 9.25 -4.56 7.26
N LYS A 122 9.02 -5.83 6.94
CA LYS A 122 8.37 -6.21 5.69
C LYS A 122 6.88 -5.89 5.80
N VAL A 123 6.36 -5.09 4.87
CA VAL A 123 4.96 -4.65 4.89
C VAL A 123 4.08 -5.55 4.06
N GLY A 124 4.55 -5.90 2.90
CA GLY A 124 3.84 -6.75 1.99
C GLY A 124 4.60 -6.89 0.69
N PHE A 125 4.49 -8.05 0.11
CA PHE A 125 4.90 -8.33 -1.24
C PHE A 125 3.65 -8.82 -1.96
N ILE A 126 3.30 -8.22 -3.08
CA ILE A 126 2.24 -8.74 -3.91
C ILE A 126 2.90 -9.67 -4.92
N ASP A 127 2.81 -10.97 -4.67
CA ASP A 127 3.17 -11.98 -5.64
C ASP A 127 2.06 -12.14 -6.69
N GLU A 128 2.29 -13.00 -7.67
CA GLU A 128 1.33 -13.35 -8.72
C GLU A 128 0.01 -13.92 -8.17
N ASN A 129 -0.03 -14.35 -6.92
CA ASN A 129 -1.21 -14.85 -6.20
C ASN A 129 -1.86 -13.78 -5.31
N GLY A 130 -1.31 -12.58 -5.26
CA GLY A 130 -1.94 -11.41 -4.67
C GLY A 130 -1.85 -11.28 -3.16
N ILE A 131 -0.97 -11.99 -2.46
CA ILE A 131 -0.87 -11.91 -1.01
C ILE A 131 0.59 -11.81 -0.55
N ALA A 132 0.84 -10.79 0.26
CA ALA A 132 2.05 -10.68 1.05
C ALA A 132 2.11 -11.77 2.11
N LYS A 133 3.18 -12.52 2.12
CA LYS A 133 3.60 -13.36 3.23
C LYS A 133 4.75 -12.70 3.96
#